data_6622536fb1809d70fcbb5e9f1e605abf
#
_entry.id   6622536fb1809d70fcbb5e9f1e605abf
#
_cell.length_a   1.000
_cell.length_b   1.000
_cell.length_c   1.000
_cell.angle_alpha   90.00
_cell.angle_beta   90.00
_cell.angle_gamma   90.00
#
_symmetry.space_group_name_H-M   'P 1'
#
loop_
_entity.id
_entity.type
_entity.pdbx_description
1 polymer ?
#
loop_
_entity_poly.entity_id
_entity_poly.type
_entity_poly.pdbx_seq_one_letter_code
_entity_poly.pdbx_strand_id
1 'polypeptide(L)'
;MKATFGGGCFWCTEVIFQNTEGVTSVLPGYMGGHIDKPTYEQVCTGTTDHVEVVELEYDDELVNYEDLLKIFFKTHNPTTLNRQGNDVGTQYRSVVFYHNEEQQILAKNFIDELENEDVYEDPIVTAVEPAATFWLAEDYHHNYFNDHPENPFCSVVIAPKLQKFLKEFKA
;
A
#
# COMPACT_ATOMS: atom_id res chain seq x y z
N MET A 1 -15.70 5.34 -4.55
CA MET A 1 -14.41 5.53 -5.26
C MET A 1 -13.43 4.46 -4.83
N LYS A 2 -12.61 3.98 -5.74
CA LYS A 2 -11.60 2.95 -5.46
C LYS A 2 -10.19 3.50 -5.60
N ALA A 3 -9.28 3.00 -4.75
CA ALA A 3 -7.85 3.26 -4.84
C ALA A 3 -7.10 1.96 -4.51
N THR A 4 -5.97 1.71 -5.17
CA THR A 4 -5.18 0.49 -4.96
C THR A 4 -3.71 0.86 -4.82
N PHE A 5 -3.11 0.45 -3.71
CA PHE A 5 -1.71 0.76 -3.38
C PHE A 5 -0.96 -0.51 -2.96
N GLY A 6 0.30 -0.60 -3.36
CA GLY A 6 1.23 -1.62 -2.89
C GLY A 6 2.52 -1.00 -2.40
N GLY A 7 2.96 -1.37 -1.23
CA GLY A 7 4.20 -0.85 -0.63
C GLY A 7 4.55 -1.62 0.63
N GLY A 8 5.19 -2.76 0.47
CA GLY A 8 5.54 -3.65 1.56
C GLY A 8 4.44 -4.64 1.90
N CYS A 9 4.49 -5.17 3.12
CA CYS A 9 3.49 -6.11 3.60
C CYS A 9 2.11 -5.48 3.70
N PHE A 10 1.10 -6.12 3.11
CA PHE A 10 -0.26 -5.57 3.12
C PHE A 10 -0.93 -5.57 4.50
N TRP A 11 -0.43 -6.32 5.47
CA TRP A 11 -0.94 -6.22 6.86
C TRP A 11 -0.73 -4.81 7.42
N CYS A 12 0.41 -4.21 7.09
CA CYS A 12 0.77 -2.86 7.51
C CYS A 12 -0.08 -1.81 6.80
N THR A 13 -0.17 -1.91 5.48
CA THR A 13 -0.94 -0.97 4.65
C THR A 13 -2.42 -1.05 4.99
N GLU A 14 -2.94 -2.26 5.23
CA GLU A 14 -4.32 -2.47 5.61
C GLU A 14 -4.69 -1.71 6.89
N VAL A 15 -3.92 -1.89 7.96
CA VAL A 15 -4.28 -1.27 9.24
C VAL A 15 -4.16 0.26 9.20
N ILE A 16 -3.22 0.79 8.43
CA ILE A 16 -3.08 2.23 8.26
C ILE A 16 -4.32 2.82 7.59
N PHE A 17 -4.76 2.23 6.49
CA PHE A 17 -5.94 2.74 5.79
C PHE A 17 -7.25 2.42 6.51
N GLN A 18 -7.32 1.35 7.29
CA GLN A 18 -8.47 1.10 8.19
C GLN A 18 -8.66 2.23 9.20
N ASN A 19 -7.60 2.91 9.58
CA ASN A 19 -7.63 4.02 10.53
C ASN A 19 -7.68 5.39 9.85
N THR A 20 -7.98 5.42 8.55
CA THR A 20 -8.07 6.67 7.77
C THR A 20 -9.54 7.07 7.63
N GLU A 21 -9.87 8.29 8.09
CA GLU A 21 -11.23 8.82 7.94
C GLU A 21 -11.62 8.92 6.47
N GLY A 22 -12.84 8.51 6.15
CA GLY A 22 -13.36 8.52 4.79
C GLY A 22 -13.11 7.23 4.02
N VAL A 23 -12.23 6.35 4.50
CA VAL A 23 -12.04 5.03 3.92
C VAL A 23 -13.08 4.09 4.50
N THR A 24 -13.92 3.53 3.64
CA THR A 24 -15.08 2.72 4.05
C THR A 24 -14.80 1.22 3.96
N SER A 25 -13.81 0.81 3.16
CA SER A 25 -13.44 -0.60 3.00
C SER A 25 -11.96 -0.70 2.64
N VAL A 26 -11.28 -1.68 3.22
CA VAL A 26 -9.88 -2.02 2.91
C VAL A 26 -9.78 -3.53 2.76
N LEU A 27 -9.38 -3.98 1.57
CA LEU A 27 -9.24 -5.41 1.29
C LEU A 27 -7.80 -5.71 0.86
N PRO A 28 -7.09 -6.63 1.54
CA PRO A 28 -5.77 -7.07 1.09
C PRO A 28 -5.89 -8.05 -0.07
N GLY A 29 -4.95 -7.99 -0.99
CA GLY A 29 -4.97 -8.86 -2.15
C GLY A 29 -3.71 -8.75 -2.99
N TYR A 30 -3.82 -9.23 -4.23
CA TYR A 30 -2.70 -9.29 -5.18
C TYR A 30 -3.11 -8.69 -6.51
N MET A 31 -2.17 -7.99 -7.14
CA MET A 31 -2.44 -7.33 -8.43
C MET A 31 -1.12 -7.17 -9.22
N GLY A 32 -1.24 -7.13 -10.53
CA GLY A 32 -0.15 -6.77 -11.43
C GLY A 32 0.72 -7.93 -11.91
N GLY A 33 0.48 -9.15 -11.46
CA GLY A 33 1.24 -10.33 -11.88
C GLY A 33 0.59 -11.09 -13.04
N HIS A 34 1.18 -12.23 -13.37
CA HIS A 34 0.78 -13.04 -14.53
C HIS A 34 0.11 -14.37 -14.16
N ILE A 35 -0.07 -14.65 -12.86
CA ILE A 35 -0.71 -15.89 -12.37
C ILE A 35 -2.15 -15.57 -11.96
N ASP A 36 -3.11 -16.34 -12.51
CA ASP A 36 -4.51 -16.23 -12.10
C ASP A 36 -4.72 -16.94 -10.76
N LYS A 37 -5.58 -16.39 -9.92
CA LYS A 37 -5.91 -16.94 -8.60
C LYS A 37 -4.66 -17.29 -7.79
N PRO A 38 -3.72 -16.34 -7.61
CA PRO A 38 -2.49 -16.63 -6.89
C PRO A 38 -2.76 -16.94 -5.43
N THR A 39 -1.93 -17.80 -4.85
CA THR A 39 -1.93 -18.01 -3.40
C THR A 39 -0.82 -17.17 -2.77
N TYR A 40 -0.94 -16.93 -1.45
CA TYR A 40 0.12 -16.24 -0.71
C TYR A 40 1.48 -16.91 -0.88
N GLU A 41 1.49 -18.25 -0.83
CA GLU A 41 2.73 -19.01 -1.01
C GLU A 41 3.36 -18.78 -2.38
N GLN A 42 2.54 -18.76 -3.44
CA GLN A 42 3.04 -18.47 -4.79
C GLN A 42 3.59 -17.06 -4.88
N VAL A 43 2.89 -16.07 -4.34
CA VAL A 43 3.34 -14.67 -4.35
C VAL A 43 4.65 -14.51 -3.60
N CYS A 44 4.82 -15.20 -2.47
CA CYS A 44 6.03 -15.15 -1.66
C CYS A 44 7.27 -15.73 -2.37
N THR A 45 7.10 -16.52 -3.43
CA THR A 45 8.25 -16.99 -4.23
C THR A 45 8.92 -15.85 -5.00
N GLY A 46 8.23 -14.73 -5.21
CA GLY A 46 8.73 -13.61 -6.00
C GLY A 46 8.71 -13.85 -7.51
N THR A 47 8.07 -14.93 -7.98
CA THR A 47 8.06 -15.32 -9.39
C THR A 47 6.75 -15.05 -10.11
N THR A 48 5.70 -14.62 -9.39
CA THR A 48 4.38 -14.35 -9.98
C THR A 48 4.25 -12.95 -10.55
N ASP A 49 5.17 -12.04 -10.21
CA ASP A 49 5.11 -10.60 -10.47
C ASP A 49 3.95 -9.87 -9.78
N HIS A 50 3.13 -10.56 -9.00
CA HIS A 50 2.09 -9.92 -8.20
C HIS A 50 2.67 -9.08 -7.07
N VAL A 51 2.00 -7.97 -6.79
CA VAL A 51 2.28 -7.11 -5.65
C VAL A 51 1.25 -7.38 -4.57
N GLU A 52 1.68 -7.42 -3.32
CA GLU A 52 0.76 -7.34 -2.19
C GLU A 52 0.18 -5.93 -2.15
N VAL A 53 -1.13 -5.83 -2.32
CA VAL A 53 -1.82 -4.55 -2.39
C VAL A 53 -2.99 -4.50 -1.42
N VAL A 54 -3.46 -3.29 -1.16
CA VAL A 54 -4.78 -3.07 -0.57
C VAL A 54 -5.64 -2.34 -1.59
N GLU A 55 -6.89 -2.80 -1.75
CA GLU A 55 -7.90 -2.12 -2.53
C GLU A 55 -8.84 -1.40 -1.56
N LEU A 56 -8.91 -0.08 -1.71
CA LEU A 56 -9.71 0.77 -0.84
C LEU A 56 -11.00 1.17 -1.53
N GLU A 57 -12.07 1.30 -0.75
CA GLU A 57 -13.19 2.13 -1.12
C GLU A 57 -13.21 3.33 -0.20
N TYR A 58 -13.47 4.51 -0.74
CA TYR A 58 -13.46 5.75 0.03
C TYR A 58 -14.56 6.70 -0.41
N ASP A 59 -15.01 7.52 0.55
CA ASP A 59 -15.98 8.58 0.31
C ASP A 59 -15.22 9.85 -0.04
N ASP A 60 -15.32 10.29 -1.29
CA ASP A 60 -14.58 11.46 -1.78
C ASP A 60 -15.11 12.79 -1.24
N GLU A 61 -16.21 12.78 -0.50
CA GLU A 61 -16.66 13.94 0.26
C GLU A 61 -15.92 14.09 1.60
N LEU A 62 -15.36 12.98 2.12
CA LEU A 62 -14.64 12.97 3.41
C LEU A 62 -13.13 12.96 3.24
N VAL A 63 -12.62 12.29 2.21
CA VAL A 63 -11.19 12.19 1.92
C VAL A 63 -11.01 12.20 0.41
N ASN A 64 -10.03 12.94 -0.10
CA ASN A 64 -9.74 12.94 -1.53
C ASN A 64 -8.56 12.00 -1.85
N TYR A 65 -8.35 11.75 -3.16
CA TYR A 65 -7.30 10.83 -3.60
C TYR A 65 -5.91 11.35 -3.24
N GLU A 66 -5.69 12.66 -3.27
CA GLU A 66 -4.42 13.27 -2.91
C GLU A 66 -4.09 13.04 -1.42
N ASP A 67 -5.10 13.05 -0.55
CA ASP A 67 -4.91 12.72 0.86
C ASP A 67 -4.48 11.28 1.04
N LEU A 68 -5.05 10.35 0.27
CA LEU A 68 -4.67 8.94 0.29
C LEU A 68 -3.24 8.75 -0.21
N LEU A 69 -2.83 9.46 -1.26
CA LEU A 69 -1.45 9.45 -1.74
C LEU A 69 -0.48 9.94 -0.67
N LYS A 70 -0.83 11.02 0.00
CA LYS A 70 -0.01 11.58 1.08
C LYS A 70 0.21 10.56 2.19
N ILE A 71 -0.85 9.89 2.62
CA ILE A 71 -0.78 8.85 3.64
C ILE A 71 0.11 7.71 3.15
N PHE A 72 -0.10 7.23 1.94
CA PHE A 72 0.68 6.14 1.36
C PHE A 72 2.18 6.47 1.33
N PHE A 73 2.55 7.64 0.80
CA PHE A 73 3.95 8.02 0.69
C PHE A 73 4.61 8.33 2.03
N LYS A 74 3.84 8.71 3.06
CA LYS A 74 4.39 8.98 4.39
C LYS A 74 4.49 7.74 5.27
N THR A 75 3.85 6.65 4.90
CA THR A 75 3.80 5.44 5.72
C THR A 75 4.62 4.28 5.19
N HIS A 76 5.35 4.48 4.09
CA HIS A 76 6.30 3.51 3.59
C HIS A 76 7.49 4.24 2.95
N ASN A 77 8.56 3.52 2.65
CA ASN A 77 9.72 4.09 1.95
C ASN A 77 9.59 3.88 0.45
N PRO A 78 9.32 4.94 -0.34
CA PRO A 78 9.14 4.81 -1.79
C PRO A 78 10.43 4.79 -2.59
N THR A 79 11.59 4.72 -1.94
CA THR A 79 12.91 4.81 -2.58
C THR A 79 13.64 3.49 -2.68
N THR A 80 13.08 2.40 -2.15
CA THR A 80 13.72 1.09 -2.15
C THR A 80 13.09 0.19 -3.20
N LEU A 81 13.88 -0.21 -4.21
CA LEU A 81 13.40 -1.03 -5.31
C LEU A 81 13.14 -2.46 -4.84
N ASN A 82 11.95 -2.97 -5.12
CA ASN A 82 11.54 -4.34 -4.81
C ASN A 82 11.81 -4.77 -3.37
N ARG A 83 11.65 -3.83 -2.44
CA ARG A 83 11.77 -4.13 -1.01
C ARG A 83 11.10 -3.05 -0.17
N GLN A 84 10.74 -3.40 1.05
CA GLN A 84 10.29 -2.46 2.06
C GLN A 84 10.86 -2.90 3.41
N GLY A 85 11.78 -2.09 3.94
CA GLY A 85 12.50 -2.47 5.15
C GLY A 85 13.24 -3.79 4.97
N ASN A 86 12.95 -4.76 5.80
CA ASN A 86 13.55 -6.10 5.74
C ASN A 86 12.81 -7.07 4.81
N ASP A 87 11.65 -6.66 4.27
CA ASP A 87 10.88 -7.48 3.34
C ASP A 87 11.42 -7.28 1.92
N VAL A 88 12.05 -8.31 1.37
CA VAL A 88 12.70 -8.27 0.06
C VAL A 88 11.95 -9.15 -0.93
N GLY A 89 11.64 -8.58 -2.10
CA GLY A 89 10.96 -9.28 -3.19
C GLY A 89 10.11 -8.33 -4.03
N THR A 90 9.81 -8.75 -5.26
CA THR A 90 8.97 -7.96 -6.18
C THR A 90 7.57 -7.74 -5.63
N GLN A 91 7.06 -8.66 -4.80
CA GLN A 91 5.74 -8.55 -4.16
C GLN A 91 5.66 -7.38 -3.18
N TYR A 92 6.78 -6.86 -2.71
CA TYR A 92 6.84 -5.74 -1.76
C TYR A 92 7.19 -4.41 -2.41
N ARG A 93 7.22 -4.34 -3.74
CA ARG A 93 7.58 -3.11 -4.44
C ARG A 93 6.53 -2.01 -4.25
N SER A 94 6.99 -0.77 -4.33
CA SER A 94 6.13 0.40 -4.21
C SER A 94 5.43 0.68 -5.55
N VAL A 95 4.10 0.72 -5.54
CA VAL A 95 3.32 0.94 -6.76
C VAL A 95 1.96 1.57 -6.45
N VAL A 96 1.53 2.48 -7.32
CA VAL A 96 0.17 3.02 -7.34
C VAL A 96 -0.51 2.45 -8.57
N PHE A 97 -1.61 1.71 -8.35
CA PHE A 97 -2.44 1.20 -9.44
C PHE A 97 -3.62 2.16 -9.64
N TYR A 98 -3.64 2.89 -10.75
CA TYR A 98 -4.70 3.87 -10.98
C TYR A 98 -5.91 3.21 -11.65
N HIS A 99 -7.10 3.64 -11.24
CA HIS A 99 -8.37 3.15 -11.77
C HIS A 99 -8.94 4.06 -12.85
N ASN A 100 -8.40 5.28 -13.00
CA ASN A 100 -8.81 6.24 -14.01
C ASN A 100 -7.67 7.22 -14.30
N GLU A 101 -7.85 8.03 -15.34
CA GLU A 101 -6.82 8.97 -15.78
C GLU A 101 -6.52 10.04 -14.74
N GLU A 102 -7.53 10.51 -14.00
CA GLU A 102 -7.34 11.49 -12.95
C GLU A 102 -6.38 10.97 -11.87
N GLN A 103 -6.57 9.74 -11.44
CA GLN A 103 -5.67 9.12 -10.45
C GLN A 103 -4.25 9.00 -10.99
N GLN A 104 -4.10 8.65 -12.28
CA GLN A 104 -2.78 8.58 -12.92
C GLN A 104 -2.07 9.93 -12.87
N ILE A 105 -2.77 10.99 -13.26
CA ILE A 105 -2.22 12.35 -13.28
C ILE A 105 -1.86 12.80 -11.87
N LEU A 106 -2.75 12.60 -10.90
CA LEU A 106 -2.53 13.02 -9.51
C LEU A 106 -1.33 12.27 -8.91
N ALA A 107 -1.21 10.97 -9.15
CA ALA A 107 -0.10 10.17 -8.63
C ALA A 107 1.24 10.63 -9.19
N LYS A 108 1.32 10.85 -10.51
CA LYS A 108 2.54 11.32 -11.16
C LYS A 108 2.94 12.71 -10.67
N ASN A 109 1.98 13.62 -10.56
CA ASN A 109 2.23 14.97 -10.07
C ASN A 109 2.70 14.96 -8.61
N PHE A 110 2.12 14.10 -7.78
CA PHE A 110 2.50 13.98 -6.38
C PHE A 110 3.96 13.50 -6.24
N ILE A 111 4.36 12.52 -7.04
CA ILE A 111 5.74 12.03 -7.06
C ILE A 111 6.70 13.15 -7.50
N ASP A 112 6.36 13.88 -8.56
CA ASP A 112 7.18 14.98 -9.05
C ASP A 112 7.35 16.07 -7.99
N GLU A 113 6.29 16.41 -7.26
CA GLU A 113 6.35 17.39 -6.18
C GLU A 113 7.28 16.91 -5.05
N LEU A 114 7.18 15.65 -4.65
CA LEU A 114 8.05 15.10 -3.61
C LEU A 114 9.52 15.10 -4.03
N GLU A 115 9.82 14.79 -5.28
CA GLU A 115 11.18 14.82 -5.79
C GLU A 115 11.71 16.26 -5.88
N ASN A 116 10.89 17.21 -6.30
CA ASN A 116 11.25 18.62 -6.36
C ASN A 116 11.48 19.23 -4.98
N GLU A 117 10.77 18.77 -3.97
CA GLU A 117 10.93 19.23 -2.58
C GLU A 117 12.13 18.59 -1.88
N ASP A 118 12.77 17.62 -2.53
CA ASP A 118 13.94 16.91 -2.02
C ASP A 118 13.71 16.26 -0.65
N VAL A 119 12.53 15.67 -0.49
CA VAL A 119 12.07 15.05 0.76
C VAL A 119 12.86 13.80 1.10
N TYR A 120 13.35 13.08 0.07
CA TYR A 120 14.08 11.82 0.23
C TYR A 120 15.51 11.97 -0.27
N GLU A 121 16.44 11.24 0.35
CA GLU A 121 17.84 11.23 -0.09
C GLU A 121 18.02 10.52 -1.43
N ASP A 122 17.23 9.48 -1.66
CA ASP A 122 17.28 8.67 -2.89
C ASP A 122 16.08 8.96 -3.79
N PRO A 123 16.18 8.70 -5.09
CA PRO A 123 15.04 8.88 -6.00
C PRO A 123 13.86 7.98 -5.64
N ILE A 124 12.66 8.47 -5.89
CA ILE A 124 11.44 7.70 -5.73
C ILE A 124 11.37 6.64 -6.84
N VAL A 125 11.16 5.39 -6.47
CA VAL A 125 11.06 4.26 -7.41
C VAL A 125 9.63 3.73 -7.55
N THR A 126 8.66 4.41 -6.96
CA THR A 126 7.25 4.02 -7.04
C THR A 126 6.78 3.99 -8.49
N ALA A 127 6.25 2.86 -8.93
CA ALA A 127 5.63 2.74 -10.25
C ALA A 127 4.21 3.28 -10.22
N VAL A 128 3.74 3.83 -11.34
CA VAL A 128 2.35 4.25 -11.53
C VAL A 128 1.83 3.44 -12.70
N GLU A 129 0.98 2.45 -12.42
CA GLU A 129 0.53 1.46 -13.40
C GLU A 129 -1.00 1.40 -13.42
N PRO A 130 -1.60 0.99 -14.57
CA PRO A 130 -3.05 0.80 -14.62
C PRO A 130 -3.48 -0.36 -13.72
N ALA A 131 -4.62 -0.21 -13.05
CA ALA A 131 -5.19 -1.29 -12.27
C ALA A 131 -5.48 -2.49 -13.16
N ALA A 132 -5.22 -3.68 -12.62
CA ALA A 132 -5.48 -4.95 -13.29
C ALA A 132 -6.49 -5.74 -12.45
N THR A 133 -6.64 -7.03 -12.72
CA THR A 133 -7.51 -7.88 -11.91
C THR A 133 -7.02 -7.91 -10.47
N PHE A 134 -7.92 -7.60 -9.56
CA PHE A 134 -7.65 -7.70 -8.12
C PHE A 134 -8.00 -9.12 -7.66
N TRP A 135 -7.01 -9.82 -7.10
CA TRP A 135 -7.18 -11.14 -6.54
C TRP A 135 -7.21 -11.00 -5.01
N LEU A 136 -8.38 -11.23 -4.42
CA LEU A 136 -8.56 -11.11 -2.98
C LEU A 136 -7.64 -12.09 -2.25
N ALA A 137 -6.94 -11.61 -1.23
CA ALA A 137 -6.09 -12.46 -0.41
C ALA A 137 -6.93 -13.43 0.44
N GLU A 138 -6.29 -14.48 0.92
CA GLU A 138 -6.92 -15.49 1.78
C GLU A 138 -7.50 -14.84 3.04
N ASP A 139 -8.57 -15.40 3.58
CA ASP A 139 -9.31 -14.83 4.70
C ASP A 139 -8.43 -14.52 5.91
N TYR A 140 -7.43 -15.36 6.18
CA TYR A 140 -6.56 -15.16 7.34
C TYR A 140 -5.67 -13.91 7.26
N HIS A 141 -5.54 -13.29 6.08
CA HIS A 141 -4.81 -12.03 5.92
C HIS A 141 -5.67 -10.81 6.20
N HIS A 142 -6.99 -10.95 6.17
CA HIS A 142 -7.90 -9.83 6.38
C HIS A 142 -7.89 -9.43 7.86
N ASN A 143 -7.67 -8.14 8.13
CA ASN A 143 -7.65 -7.61 9.48
C ASN A 143 -6.57 -8.26 10.36
N TYR A 144 -5.47 -8.69 9.74
CA TYR A 144 -4.45 -9.53 10.40
C TYR A 144 -3.85 -8.85 11.63
N PHE A 145 -3.50 -7.58 11.54
CA PHE A 145 -2.88 -6.87 12.67
C PHE A 145 -3.80 -6.86 13.89
N ASN A 146 -5.08 -6.57 13.70
CA ASN A 146 -6.05 -6.51 14.80
C ASN A 146 -6.32 -7.88 15.40
N ASP A 147 -6.30 -8.93 14.58
CA ASP A 147 -6.57 -10.31 15.00
C ASP A 147 -5.33 -11.00 15.61
N HIS A 148 -4.13 -10.55 15.29
CA HIS A 148 -2.87 -11.19 15.69
C HIS A 148 -1.87 -10.18 16.28
N PRO A 149 -2.25 -9.40 17.32
CA PRO A 149 -1.33 -8.39 17.89
C PRO A 149 -0.10 -9.02 18.57
N GLU A 150 -0.16 -10.30 18.93
CA GLU A 150 0.94 -11.04 19.55
C GLU A 150 2.01 -11.47 18.56
N ASN A 151 1.74 -11.43 17.26
CA ASN A 151 2.73 -11.78 16.24
C ASN A 151 3.91 -10.80 16.32
N PRO A 152 5.17 -11.29 16.39
CA PRO A 152 6.34 -10.39 16.50
C PRO A 152 6.44 -9.34 15.40
N PHE A 153 6.08 -9.69 14.16
CA PHE A 153 6.07 -8.72 13.06
C PHE A 153 5.05 -7.62 13.33
N CYS A 154 3.88 -7.96 13.82
CA CYS A 154 2.84 -6.98 14.17
C CYS A 154 3.29 -6.06 15.31
N SER A 155 3.88 -6.61 16.37
CA SER A 155 4.28 -5.82 17.55
C SER A 155 5.55 -5.00 17.31
N VAL A 156 6.51 -5.51 16.54
CA VAL A 156 7.82 -4.87 16.36
C VAL A 156 7.85 -3.94 15.16
N VAL A 157 7.19 -4.31 14.07
CA VAL A 157 7.26 -3.56 12.80
C VAL A 157 6.01 -2.72 12.57
N ILE A 158 4.83 -3.31 12.68
CA ILE A 158 3.57 -2.64 12.31
C ILE A 158 3.10 -1.66 13.38
N ALA A 159 3.09 -2.07 14.65
CA ALA A 159 2.54 -1.23 15.74
C ALA A 159 3.26 0.12 15.85
N PRO A 160 4.60 0.21 15.82
CA PRO A 160 5.27 1.51 15.84
C PRO A 160 4.91 2.38 14.63
N LYS A 161 4.78 1.79 13.46
CA LYS A 161 4.40 2.50 12.23
C LYS A 161 2.98 3.05 12.34
N LEU A 162 2.06 2.25 12.86
CA LEU A 162 0.67 2.67 13.09
C LEU A 162 0.60 3.81 14.11
N GLN A 163 1.35 3.71 15.22
CA GLN A 163 1.38 4.75 16.25
C GLN A 163 1.91 6.08 15.68
N LYS A 164 2.95 6.03 14.87
CA LYS A 164 3.49 7.21 14.20
C LYS A 164 2.45 7.84 13.27
N PHE A 165 1.75 7.01 12.50
CA PHE A 165 0.68 7.46 11.61
C PHE A 165 -0.44 8.15 12.39
N LEU A 166 -0.92 7.53 13.47
CA LEU A 166 -1.99 8.10 14.28
C LEU A 166 -1.58 9.45 14.90
N LYS A 167 -0.34 9.57 15.31
CA LYS A 167 0.20 10.81 15.85
C LYS A 167 0.24 11.93 14.81
N GLU A 168 0.65 11.62 13.58
CA GLU A 168 0.80 12.61 12.52
C GLU A 168 -0.54 13.03 11.89
N PHE A 169 -1.47 12.09 11.73
CA PHE A 169 -2.69 12.30 10.96
C PHE A 169 -3.97 12.36 11.77
N LYS A 170 -3.93 11.95 13.04
CA LYS A 170 -5.12 11.90 13.92
C LYS A 170 -4.97 12.69 15.22
N ALA A 171 -3.83 13.28 15.43
CA ALA A 171 -3.59 14.10 16.62
C ALA A 171 -4.26 15.46 16.51
#